data_65164272a890e36b5c8603b8d585bbcd
#
_entry.id   65164272a890e36b5c8603b8d585bbcd
#
_cell.length_a   1.000
_cell.length_b   1.000
_cell.length_c   1.000
_cell.angle_alpha   90.00
_cell.angle_beta   90.00
_cell.angle_gamma   90.00
#
_symmetry.space_group_name_H-M   'P 1'
#
loop_
_entity.id
_entity.type
_entity.pdbx_description
1 polymer ?
#
loop_
_entity_poly.entity_id
_entity_poly.type
_entity_poly.pdbx_seq_one_letter_code
_entity_poly.pdbx_strand_id
1 'polypeptide(L)' 'MKEVPIWEKTNLTLEEAAAYSGIGINKLREITNNDRCDFVLWVGTKRLIKREQLDKFTEQCYSL' A
#
# COMPACT_ATOMS: atom_id res chain seq x y z
N MET A 1 -15.54 -0.30 19.08
CA MET A 1 -15.34 -0.75 17.70
C MET A 1 -14.05 -1.58 17.64
N LYS A 2 -14.14 -2.77 17.09
CA LYS A 2 -12.97 -3.63 16.99
C LYS A 2 -12.06 -3.13 15.85
N GLU A 3 -10.78 -2.93 16.17
CA GLU A 3 -9.81 -2.65 15.14
C GLU A 3 -9.43 -3.93 14.41
N VAL A 4 -9.43 -3.87 13.09
CA VAL A 4 -8.99 -4.99 12.27
C VAL A 4 -7.47 -4.90 12.13
N PRO A 5 -6.73 -5.97 12.46
CA PRO A 5 -5.28 -5.97 12.26
C PRO A 5 -4.92 -5.71 10.80
N ILE A 6 -3.80 -5.05 10.58
CA ILE A 6 -3.34 -4.67 9.24
C ILE A 6 -3.29 -5.89 8.30
N TRP A 7 -2.78 -7.03 8.79
CA TRP A 7 -2.64 -8.24 7.97
C TRP A 7 -3.98 -8.90 7.59
N GLU A 8 -5.08 -8.47 8.23
CA GLU A 8 -6.40 -8.96 7.88
C GLU A 8 -7.17 -7.99 6.99
N LYS A 9 -6.65 -6.79 6.79
CA LYS A 9 -7.29 -5.79 5.93
C LYS A 9 -6.98 -6.08 4.46
N THR A 10 -7.99 -5.93 3.62
CA THR A 10 -7.80 -6.04 2.17
C THR A 10 -7.11 -4.80 1.62
N ASN A 11 -7.47 -3.64 2.14
CA ASN A 11 -6.94 -2.35 1.72
C ASN A 11 -6.32 -1.63 2.92
N LEU A 12 -5.19 -1.00 2.70
CA LEU A 12 -4.45 -0.28 3.75
C LEU A 12 -4.38 1.19 3.41
N THR A 13 -4.33 2.04 4.44
CA THR A 13 -3.96 3.44 4.23
C THR A 13 -2.49 3.50 3.87
N LEU A 14 -2.04 4.66 3.38
CA LEU A 14 -0.63 4.83 3.03
C LEU A 14 0.28 4.60 4.23
N GLU A 15 -0.13 5.09 5.41
CA GLU A 15 0.63 4.90 6.64
C GLU A 15 0.67 3.43 7.07
N GLU A 16 -0.47 2.73 6.98
CA GLU A 16 -0.54 1.32 7.31
C GLU A 16 0.33 0.50 6.35
N ALA A 17 0.30 0.83 5.06
CA ALA A 17 1.12 0.14 4.07
C ALA A 17 2.60 0.35 4.33
N ALA A 18 3.00 1.54 4.74
CA ALA A 18 4.39 1.83 5.09
C ALA A 18 4.85 0.97 6.27
N ALA A 19 4.02 0.88 7.32
CA ALA A 19 4.32 0.07 8.49
C ALA A 19 4.35 -1.42 8.15
N TYR A 20 3.42 -1.86 7.33
CA TYR A 20 3.30 -3.27 6.94
C TYR A 20 4.46 -3.74 6.07
N SER A 21 4.85 -2.94 5.10
CA SER A 21 5.85 -3.33 4.11
C SER A 21 7.29 -2.94 4.49
N GLY A 22 7.44 -2.01 5.43
CA GLY A 22 8.76 -1.48 5.76
C GLY A 22 9.28 -0.44 4.76
N ILE A 23 8.48 -0.10 3.76
CA ILE A 23 8.85 0.93 2.79
C ILE A 23 8.49 2.30 3.37
N GLY A 24 9.36 3.29 3.19
CA GLY A 24 9.08 4.64 3.68
C GLY A 24 7.83 5.23 3.05
N ILE A 25 7.05 5.98 3.85
CA ILE A 25 5.79 6.54 3.40
C ILE A 25 5.96 7.47 2.20
N ASN A 26 7.04 8.24 2.16
CA ASN A 26 7.32 9.13 1.02
C ASN A 26 7.58 8.33 -0.26
N LYS A 27 8.26 7.20 -0.13
CA LYS A 27 8.53 6.33 -1.27
C LYS A 27 7.24 5.71 -1.79
N LEU A 28 6.38 5.24 -0.89
CA LEU A 28 5.07 4.70 -1.26
C LEU A 28 4.21 5.75 -1.94
N ARG A 29 4.24 6.99 -1.43
CA ARG A 29 3.49 8.09 -2.04
C ARG A 29 3.96 8.33 -3.47
N GLU A 30 5.27 8.32 -3.69
CA GLU A 30 5.87 8.49 -4.99
C GLU A 30 5.46 7.36 -5.95
N ILE A 31 5.54 6.12 -5.48
CA ILE A 31 5.18 4.95 -6.28
C ILE A 31 3.69 4.98 -6.65
N THR A 32 2.82 5.32 -5.70
CA THR A 32 1.38 5.33 -5.93
C THR A 32 0.89 6.51 -6.75
N ASN A 33 1.71 7.55 -6.89
CA ASN A 33 1.39 8.66 -7.78
C ASN A 33 1.59 8.30 -9.26
N ASN A 34 2.25 7.18 -9.53
CA ASN A 34 2.47 6.72 -10.90
C ASN A 34 1.19 6.09 -11.45
N ASP A 35 0.78 6.50 -12.65
CA ASP A 35 -0.42 5.99 -13.31
C ASP A 35 -0.36 4.48 -13.56
N ARG A 36 0.84 3.91 -13.57
CA ARG A 36 1.04 2.47 -13.79
C ARG A 36 0.99 1.64 -12.51
N CYS A 37 0.73 2.29 -11.38
CA CYS A 37 0.65 1.58 -10.11
C CYS A 37 -0.61 0.72 -10.05
N ASP A 38 -0.43 -0.59 -9.92
CA ASP A 38 -1.54 -1.55 -9.94
C ASP A 38 -2.14 -1.80 -8.56
N PHE A 39 -1.44 -1.39 -7.51
CA PHE A 39 -1.86 -1.72 -6.15
C PHE A 39 -2.50 -0.55 -5.41
N VAL A 40 -2.75 0.55 -6.09
CA VAL A 40 -3.43 1.71 -5.48
C VAL A 40 -4.91 1.69 -5.84
N LEU A 41 -5.74 2.00 -4.86
CA LEU A 41 -7.18 2.12 -5.03
C LEU A 41 -7.60 3.51 -4.57
N TRP A 42 -8.25 4.27 -5.45
CA TRP A 42 -8.75 5.59 -5.11
C TRP A 42 -10.22 5.50 -4.73
N VAL A 43 -10.55 5.93 -3.52
CA VAL A 43 -11.94 6.00 -3.06
C VAL A 43 -12.21 7.47 -2.78
N GLY A 44 -12.83 8.15 -3.76
CA GLY A 44 -12.96 9.60 -3.70
C GLY A 44 -11.59 10.26 -3.69
N THR A 45 -11.27 10.98 -2.62
CA THR A 45 -9.96 11.61 -2.45
C THR A 45 -8.99 10.76 -1.64
N LYS A 46 -9.45 9.61 -1.15
CA LYS A 46 -8.62 8.74 -0.33
C LYS A 46 -7.83 7.78 -1.19
N ARG A 47 -6.57 7.62 -0.84
CA ARG A 47 -5.66 6.66 -1.47
C ARG A 47 -5.53 5.44 -0.57
N LEU A 48 -5.89 4.28 -1.09
CA LEU A 48 -5.75 3.02 -0.38
C LEU A 48 -4.80 2.12 -1.13
N ILE A 49 -4.11 1.26 -0.41
CA ILE A 49 -3.16 0.31 -0.98
C ILE A 49 -3.76 -1.08 -0.87
N LYS A 50 -3.83 -1.79 -1.99
CA LYS A 50 -4.29 -3.17 -2.03
C LYS A 50 -3.20 -4.07 -1.45
N ARG A 51 -3.44 -4.62 -0.27
CA ARG A 51 -2.42 -5.36 0.49
C ARG A 51 -1.82 -6.52 -0.31
N GLU A 52 -2.65 -7.35 -0.92
CA GLU A 52 -2.18 -8.51 -1.67
C GLU A 52 -1.35 -8.10 -2.88
N GLN A 53 -1.75 -7.03 -3.56
CA GLN A 53 -1.01 -6.54 -4.72
C GLN A 53 0.32 -5.93 -4.29
N LEU A 54 0.35 -5.26 -3.14
CA LEU A 54 1.57 -4.73 -2.57
C LEU A 54 2.55 -5.86 -2.25
N ASP A 55 2.05 -6.96 -1.69
CA ASP A 55 2.87 -8.14 -1.41
C ASP A 55 3.54 -8.66 -2.69
N LYS A 56 2.77 -8.77 -3.77
CA LYS A 56 3.29 -9.23 -5.05
C LYS A 56 4.34 -8.27 -5.61
N PHE A 57 4.09 -6.97 -5.46
CA PHE A 57 5.03 -5.95 -5.92
C PHE A 57 6.37 -6.08 -5.19
N THR A 58 6.32 -6.22 -3.86
CA THR A 58 7.55 -6.33 -3.07
C THR A 58 8.29 -7.63 -3.32
N GLU A 59 7.58 -8.72 -3.62
CA GLU A 59 8.20 -10.00 -3.96
C GLU A 59 9.02 -9.91 -5.24
N GLN A 60 8.61 -9.05 -6.18
CA GLN A 60 9.27 -8.89 -7.47
C GLN A 60 10.33 -7.78 -7.46
N CYS A 61 10.40 -7.01 -6.39
CA CYS A 61 11.33 -5.91 -6.26
C CYS A 61 12.52 -6.28 -5.39
N TYR A 62 13.73 -6.02 -5.90
CA TYR A 62 14.96 -6.24 -5.13
C TYR A 62 15.49 -4.93 -4.54
N SER A 63 15.10 -3.80 -5.08
CA SER A 63 15.44 -2.51 -4.52
C SER A 63 14.48 -1.44 -5.01
N LEU A 64 14.36 -0.41 -4.22
CA LEU A 64 13.50 0.73 -4.54
C LEU A 64 14.26 2.03 -4.47
#